data_ca474865b8dbddc8f97f99d3a4230f5c
#
_entry.id   ca474865b8dbddc8f97f99d3a4230f5c
#
_cell.length_a   1.000
_cell.length_b   1.000
_cell.length_c   1.000
_cell.angle_alpha   90.00
_cell.angle_beta   90.00
_cell.angle_gamma   90.00
#
_symmetry.space_group_name_H-M   'P 1'
#
loop_
_entity.id
_entity.type
_entity.pdbx_description
1 polymer ?
#
loop_
_entity_poly.entity_id
_entity_poly.type
_entity_poly.pdbx_seq_one_letter_code
_entity_poly.pdbx_strand_id
1 'polypeptide(L)'
;GLKAKLNNKTVLAGNSLLMQENKIKLDKFSNELSGERTKNSSIIFLAIDSELKGFATIIDIIKSNSKDVIDDLKKINVNPVLSSGDNENTTKMIAEFAGIEKYFAEVTPELKQTKIKELQSQNKKVVMVGDGINDAPALAQSDIGIAIGNGTDVAIESAGVVLLNGDLKGVLKALKLSKWTIRVIKQNLFWAFIYNVIGIPLAAAGMLNPMFAALAMSLSSVSVISNSLRLKRSKL
;
A
#
# COMPACT_ATOMS: atom_id res chain seq x y z
N GLY A 1 -13.66 18.61 17.75
CA GLY A 1 -14.83 18.00 18.38
C GLY A 1 -16.14 18.64 17.95
N LEU A 2 -17.27 18.12 18.44
CA LEU A 2 -18.61 18.57 18.12
C LEU A 2 -19.25 19.23 19.35
N LYS A 3 -19.99 20.32 19.11
CA LYS A 3 -20.83 20.99 20.12
C LYS A 3 -22.24 21.13 19.55
N ALA A 4 -23.23 20.61 20.27
CA ALA A 4 -24.64 20.66 19.87
C ALA A 4 -25.54 21.01 21.02
N LYS A 5 -26.77 21.52 20.74
CA LYS A 5 -27.84 21.64 21.70
C LYS A 5 -28.90 20.58 21.45
N LEU A 6 -29.19 19.77 22.45
CA LEU A 6 -30.23 18.75 22.42
C LEU A 6 -31.15 18.92 23.64
N ASN A 7 -32.45 19.11 23.43
CA ASN A 7 -33.44 19.30 24.51
C ASN A 7 -33.01 20.35 25.54
N ASN A 8 -32.61 21.55 25.09
CA ASN A 8 -32.05 22.63 25.88
C ASN A 8 -30.76 22.36 26.66
N LYS A 9 -30.16 21.19 26.50
CA LYS A 9 -28.86 20.83 27.07
C LYS A 9 -27.73 21.01 26.07
N THR A 10 -26.59 21.50 26.53
CA THR A 10 -25.39 21.58 25.69
C THR A 10 -24.63 20.25 25.73
N VAL A 11 -24.49 19.62 24.59
CA VAL A 11 -23.74 18.37 24.42
C VAL A 11 -22.41 18.66 23.73
N LEU A 12 -21.33 18.17 24.31
CA LEU A 12 -19.97 18.22 23.76
C LEU A 12 -19.44 16.81 23.55
N ALA A 13 -18.94 16.55 22.38
CA ALA A 13 -18.25 15.29 22.05
C ALA A 13 -16.91 15.57 21.36
N GLY A 14 -15.79 15.06 21.90
CA GLY A 14 -14.47 15.31 21.35
C GLY A 14 -13.33 14.86 22.24
N ASN A 15 -12.11 15.30 21.90
CA ASN A 15 -10.88 14.94 22.59
C ASN A 15 -10.71 15.69 23.94
N SER A 16 -9.62 15.38 24.65
CA SER A 16 -9.30 16.02 25.93
C SER A 16 -9.11 17.55 25.82
N LEU A 17 -8.60 18.04 24.69
CA LEU A 17 -8.40 19.46 24.45
C LEU A 17 -9.73 20.22 24.42
N LEU A 18 -10.74 19.68 23.70
CA LEU A 18 -12.08 20.27 23.68
C LEU A 18 -12.71 20.33 25.08
N MET A 19 -12.49 19.32 25.90
CA MET A 19 -12.97 19.29 27.29
C MET A 19 -12.30 20.38 28.15
N GLN A 20 -10.97 20.52 28.00
CA GLN A 20 -10.18 21.55 28.70
C GLN A 20 -10.62 22.98 28.30
N GLU A 21 -10.79 23.24 27.00
CA GLU A 21 -11.26 24.54 26.49
C GLU A 21 -12.63 24.93 27.05
N ASN A 22 -13.48 23.93 27.31
CA ASN A 22 -14.81 24.15 27.94
C ASN A 22 -14.81 23.95 29.46
N LYS A 23 -13.63 23.91 30.10
CA LYS A 23 -13.42 23.81 31.56
C LYS A 23 -14.08 22.56 32.19
N ILE A 24 -14.16 21.46 31.45
CA ILE A 24 -14.71 20.20 31.93
C ILE A 24 -13.57 19.34 32.52
N LYS A 25 -13.74 18.95 33.79
CA LYS A 25 -12.76 18.11 34.48
C LYS A 25 -12.87 16.65 34.03
N LEU A 26 -11.72 16.01 33.79
CA LEU A 26 -11.64 14.63 33.36
C LEU A 26 -11.42 13.63 34.51
N ASP A 27 -11.31 14.10 35.75
CA ASP A 27 -10.91 13.34 36.92
C ASP A 27 -11.89 12.20 37.27
N LYS A 28 -13.17 12.33 36.87
CA LYS A 28 -14.21 11.36 37.16
C LYS A 28 -13.93 9.95 36.64
N PHE A 29 -13.19 9.81 35.58
CA PHE A 29 -12.85 8.54 34.93
C PHE A 29 -11.35 8.29 34.85
N SER A 30 -10.56 8.89 35.77
CA SER A 30 -9.09 8.81 35.72
C SER A 30 -8.56 7.39 35.81
N ASN A 31 -9.18 6.51 36.59
CA ASN A 31 -8.77 5.11 36.72
C ASN A 31 -9.02 4.31 35.45
N GLU A 32 -10.20 4.45 34.85
CA GLU A 32 -10.55 3.81 33.59
C GLU A 32 -9.71 4.34 32.42
N LEU A 33 -9.45 5.65 32.39
CA LEU A 33 -8.64 6.30 31.37
C LEU A 33 -7.19 5.85 31.40
N SER A 34 -6.62 5.54 32.57
CA SER A 34 -5.25 5.04 32.67
C SER A 34 -5.08 3.70 31.96
N GLY A 35 -6.05 2.80 32.09
CA GLY A 35 -6.06 1.51 31.43
C GLY A 35 -6.24 1.60 29.90
N GLU A 36 -7.12 2.47 29.43
CA GLU A 36 -7.39 2.62 27.99
C GLU A 36 -6.29 3.37 27.23
N ARG A 37 -5.62 4.33 27.87
CA ARG A 37 -4.46 5.03 27.29
C ARG A 37 -3.30 4.07 26.98
N THR A 38 -3.14 3.04 27.78
CA THR A 38 -2.13 2.01 27.52
C THR A 38 -2.46 1.09 26.35
N LYS A 39 -3.74 1.07 25.92
CA LYS A 39 -4.20 0.30 24.76
C LYS A 39 -4.08 1.05 23.43
N ASN A 40 -3.47 2.24 23.41
CA ASN A 40 -3.29 3.07 22.20
C ASN A 40 -4.60 3.33 21.43
N SER A 41 -5.68 3.62 22.18
CA SER A 41 -6.98 3.98 21.61
C SER A 41 -7.17 5.49 21.50
N SER A 42 -7.92 5.94 20.49
CA SER A 42 -8.45 7.29 20.43
C SER A 42 -9.62 7.43 21.41
N ILE A 43 -9.57 8.40 22.32
CA ILE A 43 -10.60 8.60 23.32
C ILE A 43 -11.48 9.79 22.93
N ILE A 44 -12.77 9.55 22.82
CA ILE A 44 -13.80 10.57 22.64
C ILE A 44 -14.56 10.74 23.94
N PHE A 45 -14.49 11.92 24.54
CA PHE A 45 -15.24 12.30 25.73
C PHE A 45 -16.62 12.83 25.36
N LEU A 46 -17.62 12.52 26.19
CA LEU A 46 -18.98 13.06 26.11
C LEU A 46 -19.29 13.83 27.36
N ALA A 47 -19.63 15.11 27.20
CA ALA A 47 -20.10 15.96 28.30
C ALA A 47 -21.45 16.57 27.98
N ILE A 48 -22.28 16.74 29.02
CA ILE A 48 -23.61 17.37 28.95
C ILE A 48 -23.68 18.41 30.06
N ASP A 49 -24.07 19.65 29.69
CA ASP A 49 -24.20 20.80 30.60
C ASP A 49 -22.95 20.99 31.50
N SER A 50 -21.76 20.94 30.86
CA SER A 50 -20.46 21.08 31.51
C SER A 50 -20.06 19.94 32.46
N GLU A 51 -20.80 18.84 32.49
CA GLU A 51 -20.47 17.66 33.27
C GLU A 51 -20.05 16.50 32.37
N LEU A 52 -18.89 15.87 32.65
CA LEU A 52 -18.43 14.68 31.96
C LEU A 52 -19.36 13.50 32.28
N LYS A 53 -20.01 12.94 31.25
CA LYS A 53 -20.95 11.81 31.38
C LYS A 53 -20.34 10.47 31.07
N GLY A 54 -19.29 10.45 30.20
CA GLY A 54 -18.62 9.23 29.81
C GLY A 54 -17.56 9.47 28.74
N PHE A 55 -16.96 8.39 28.29
CA PHE A 55 -16.05 8.40 27.17
C PHE A 55 -16.27 7.13 26.32
N ALA A 56 -15.84 7.21 25.07
CA ALA A 56 -15.77 6.06 24.16
C ALA A 56 -14.33 5.91 23.66
N THR A 57 -13.85 4.67 23.57
CA THR A 57 -12.54 4.35 22.98
C THR A 57 -12.74 3.83 21.57
N ILE A 58 -11.97 4.39 20.64
CA ILE A 58 -11.93 3.93 19.25
C ILE A 58 -10.58 3.25 19.06
N ILE A 59 -10.61 2.01 18.66
CA ILE A 59 -9.41 1.21 18.36
C ILE A 59 -9.47 0.84 16.89
N ASP A 60 -8.47 1.24 16.13
CA ASP A 60 -8.30 0.77 14.76
C ASP A 60 -7.84 -0.69 14.76
N ILE A 61 -8.66 -1.55 14.17
CA ILE A 61 -8.36 -2.97 14.07
C ILE A 61 -7.42 -3.19 12.89
N ILE A 62 -6.20 -3.62 13.17
CA ILE A 62 -5.26 -4.05 12.13
C ILE A 62 -5.84 -5.31 11.46
N LYS A 63 -5.87 -5.30 10.11
CA LYS A 63 -6.37 -6.45 9.35
C LYS A 63 -5.53 -7.68 9.68
N SER A 64 -6.18 -8.77 10.02
CA SER A 64 -5.55 -10.01 10.51
C SER A 64 -4.51 -10.60 9.55
N ASN A 65 -4.65 -10.36 8.25
CA ASN A 65 -3.75 -10.84 7.21
C ASN A 65 -2.55 -9.93 6.94
N SER A 66 -2.44 -8.77 7.62
CA SER A 66 -1.36 -7.80 7.35
C SER A 66 0.02 -8.39 7.58
N LYS A 67 0.20 -9.12 8.68
CA LYS A 67 1.49 -9.76 9.02
C LYS A 67 1.93 -10.76 7.95
N ASP A 68 1.03 -11.66 7.52
CA ASP A 68 1.35 -12.68 6.51
C ASP A 68 1.77 -12.03 5.19
N VAL A 69 1.09 -10.95 4.79
CA VAL A 69 1.44 -10.21 3.55
C VAL A 69 2.79 -9.52 3.68
N ILE A 70 3.09 -8.92 4.83
CA ILE A 70 4.39 -8.29 5.09
C ILE A 70 5.51 -9.33 5.05
N ASP A 71 5.33 -10.48 5.67
CA ASP A 71 6.31 -11.57 5.65
C ASP A 71 6.53 -12.09 4.21
N ASP A 72 5.47 -12.22 3.43
CA ASP A 72 5.56 -12.62 2.03
C ASP A 72 6.24 -11.55 1.14
N LEU A 73 6.05 -10.27 1.41
CA LEU A 73 6.78 -9.18 0.74
C LEU A 73 8.28 -9.27 1.03
N LYS A 74 8.66 -9.53 2.28
CA LYS A 74 10.07 -9.74 2.67
C LYS A 74 10.71 -10.94 1.93
N LYS A 75 9.98 -12.05 1.77
CA LYS A 75 10.44 -13.24 1.00
C LYS A 75 10.75 -12.94 -0.46
N ILE A 76 10.12 -11.91 -1.04
CA ILE A 76 10.41 -11.47 -2.43
C ILE A 76 11.39 -10.29 -2.49
N ASN A 77 12.17 -10.06 -1.41
CA ASN A 77 13.16 -8.97 -1.27
C ASN A 77 12.54 -7.56 -1.39
N VAL A 78 11.35 -7.36 -0.83
CA VAL A 78 10.76 -6.05 -0.64
C VAL A 78 10.89 -5.68 0.84
N ASN A 79 11.41 -4.49 1.15
CA ASN A 79 11.54 -3.98 2.51
C ASN A 79 10.35 -3.09 2.84
N PRO A 80 9.37 -3.55 3.64
CA PRO A 80 8.21 -2.75 4.02
C PRO A 80 8.62 -1.63 4.97
N VAL A 81 8.01 -0.46 4.77
CA VAL A 81 8.16 0.71 5.64
C VAL A 81 6.77 1.22 5.96
N LEU A 82 6.45 1.42 7.24
CA LEU A 82 5.20 2.04 7.67
C LEU A 82 5.38 3.56 7.77
N SER A 83 4.45 4.32 7.21
CA SER A 83 4.40 5.78 7.36
C SER A 83 3.00 6.17 7.78
N SER A 84 2.85 6.77 8.97
CA SER A 84 1.56 7.16 9.52
C SER A 84 1.60 8.59 10.05
N GLY A 85 0.43 9.26 10.02
CA GLY A 85 0.21 10.52 10.72
C GLY A 85 -0.09 10.34 12.22
N ASP A 86 -0.24 9.11 12.69
CA ASP A 86 -0.48 8.80 14.10
C ASP A 86 0.76 9.05 14.96
N ASN A 87 0.53 9.13 16.27
CA ASN A 87 1.61 9.29 17.24
C ASN A 87 2.59 8.11 17.24
N GLU A 88 3.77 8.35 17.80
CA GLU A 88 4.89 7.39 17.86
C GLU A 88 4.47 6.04 18.46
N ASN A 89 3.74 6.04 19.58
CA ASN A 89 3.34 4.82 20.28
C ASN A 89 2.41 3.94 19.44
N THR A 90 1.40 4.54 18.80
CA THR A 90 0.44 3.84 17.94
C THR A 90 1.15 3.28 16.71
N THR A 91 1.96 4.09 16.05
CA THR A 91 2.68 3.68 14.84
C THR A 91 3.67 2.55 15.13
N LYS A 92 4.40 2.64 16.25
CA LYS A 92 5.31 1.59 16.71
C LYS A 92 4.59 0.27 16.96
N MET A 93 3.47 0.31 17.70
CA MET A 93 2.67 -0.88 17.98
C MET A 93 2.17 -1.56 16.68
N ILE A 94 1.70 -0.77 15.71
CA ILE A 94 1.24 -1.29 14.41
C ILE A 94 2.42 -1.91 13.65
N ALA A 95 3.58 -1.26 13.65
CA ALA A 95 4.78 -1.77 13.00
C ALA A 95 5.26 -3.10 13.61
N GLU A 96 5.30 -3.19 14.94
CA GLU A 96 5.66 -4.41 15.66
C GLU A 96 4.68 -5.55 15.38
N PHE A 97 3.37 -5.29 15.44
CA PHE A 97 2.33 -6.27 15.12
C PHE A 97 2.45 -6.79 13.68
N ALA A 98 2.66 -5.89 12.73
CA ALA A 98 2.82 -6.24 11.32
C ALA A 98 4.20 -6.83 10.99
N GLY A 99 5.15 -6.79 11.91
CA GLY A 99 6.52 -7.25 11.69
C GLY A 99 7.34 -6.29 10.81
N ILE A 100 7.03 -4.99 10.82
CA ILE A 100 7.74 -3.96 10.07
C ILE A 100 8.82 -3.33 10.96
N GLU A 101 10.08 -3.38 10.51
CA GLU A 101 11.21 -2.88 11.30
C GLU A 101 11.39 -1.35 11.21
N LYS A 102 11.06 -0.79 10.05
CA LYS A 102 11.24 0.63 9.78
C LYS A 102 9.90 1.34 9.68
N TYR A 103 9.69 2.34 10.53
CA TYR A 103 8.48 3.15 10.50
C TYR A 103 8.78 4.63 10.67
N PHE A 104 7.82 5.47 10.29
CA PHE A 104 7.80 6.91 10.50
C PHE A 104 6.44 7.29 11.07
N ALA A 105 6.43 7.92 12.24
CA ALA A 105 5.25 8.42 12.92
C ALA A 105 5.10 9.94 12.73
N GLU A 106 3.91 10.47 13.02
CA GLU A 106 3.60 11.90 12.97
C GLU A 106 3.94 12.58 11.63
N VAL A 107 3.81 11.83 10.52
CA VAL A 107 4.24 12.26 9.19
C VAL A 107 3.10 12.99 8.48
N THR A 108 3.30 14.26 8.16
CA THR A 108 2.39 15.02 7.29
C THR A 108 2.47 14.56 5.84
N PRO A 109 1.48 14.88 4.97
CA PRO A 109 1.52 14.54 3.55
C PRO A 109 2.82 14.97 2.85
N GLU A 110 3.31 16.18 3.16
CA GLU A 110 4.54 16.75 2.58
C GLU A 110 5.78 15.98 3.05
N LEU A 111 5.80 15.57 4.32
CA LEU A 111 6.88 14.76 4.87
C LEU A 111 6.89 13.36 4.26
N LYS A 112 5.71 12.75 3.98
CA LYS A 112 5.64 11.47 3.26
C LYS A 112 6.33 11.56 1.90
N GLN A 113 6.03 12.62 1.13
CA GLN A 113 6.67 12.87 -0.17
C GLN A 113 8.19 13.03 -0.02
N THR A 114 8.64 13.79 0.99
CA THR A 114 10.06 14.02 1.25
C THR A 114 10.79 12.71 1.59
N LYS A 115 10.19 11.84 2.41
CA LYS A 115 10.75 10.52 2.74
C LYS A 115 10.92 9.63 1.52
N ILE A 116 9.98 9.68 0.57
CA ILE A 116 10.10 8.96 -0.70
C ILE A 116 11.29 9.50 -1.51
N LYS A 117 11.43 10.82 -1.64
CA LYS A 117 12.58 11.45 -2.32
C LYS A 117 13.92 11.04 -1.68
N GLU A 118 13.99 11.01 -0.35
CA GLU A 118 15.18 10.55 0.38
C GLU A 118 15.56 9.10 0.04
N LEU A 119 14.57 8.21 -0.05
CA LEU A 119 14.79 6.81 -0.44
C LEU A 119 15.23 6.68 -1.91
N GLN A 120 14.62 7.45 -2.80
CA GLN A 120 14.97 7.49 -4.22
C GLN A 120 16.38 8.03 -4.45
N SER A 121 16.82 9.05 -3.67
CA SER A 121 18.18 9.58 -3.75
C SER A 121 19.26 8.55 -3.35
N GLN A 122 18.89 7.52 -2.57
CA GLN A 122 19.71 6.37 -2.24
C GLN A 122 19.67 5.25 -3.30
N ASN A 123 19.19 5.56 -4.53
CA ASN A 123 18.98 4.59 -5.62
C ASN A 123 18.01 3.44 -5.29
N LYS A 124 17.11 3.64 -4.31
CA LYS A 124 16.07 2.66 -3.99
C LYS A 124 14.85 2.88 -4.88
N LYS A 125 14.25 1.80 -5.36
CA LYS A 125 12.96 1.85 -6.02
C LYS A 125 11.84 1.79 -4.98
N VAL A 126 10.96 2.79 -5.00
CA VAL A 126 9.94 2.99 -3.98
C VAL A 126 8.56 2.76 -4.55
N VAL A 127 7.83 1.85 -3.93
CA VAL A 127 6.39 1.66 -4.15
C VAL A 127 5.66 2.31 -2.98
N MET A 128 4.82 3.30 -3.27
CA MET A 128 3.92 3.89 -2.27
C MET A 128 2.55 3.23 -2.35
N VAL A 129 2.01 2.87 -1.20
CA VAL A 129 0.66 2.29 -1.07
C VAL A 129 -0.14 3.19 -0.15
N GLY A 130 -1.29 3.68 -0.61
CA GLY A 130 -2.14 4.59 0.15
C GLY A 130 -3.58 4.55 -0.32
N ASP A 131 -4.50 5.14 0.46
CA ASP A 131 -5.95 5.10 0.20
C ASP A 131 -6.60 6.50 0.20
N GLY A 132 -5.90 7.52 0.66
CA GLY A 132 -6.45 8.84 0.92
C GLY A 132 -5.90 9.97 0.05
N ILE A 133 -6.63 11.11 0.10
CA ILE A 133 -6.20 12.39 -0.51
C ILE A 133 -4.84 12.81 0.04
N ASN A 134 -4.59 12.56 1.31
CA ASN A 134 -3.34 12.91 1.98
C ASN A 134 -2.12 12.13 1.46
N ASP A 135 -2.35 11.03 0.75
CA ASP A 135 -1.28 10.20 0.18
C ASP A 135 -0.99 10.55 -1.29
N ALA A 136 -1.84 11.34 -1.94
CA ALA A 136 -1.71 11.69 -3.36
C ALA A 136 -0.32 12.28 -3.73
N PRO A 137 0.26 13.23 -2.98
CA PRO A 137 1.61 13.74 -3.29
C PRO A 137 2.69 12.66 -3.17
N ALA A 138 2.54 11.74 -2.22
CA ALA A 138 3.47 10.64 -2.01
C ALA A 138 3.30 9.54 -3.09
N LEU A 139 2.07 9.22 -3.48
CA LEU A 139 1.75 8.31 -4.58
C LEU A 139 2.37 8.79 -5.89
N ALA A 140 2.16 10.07 -6.23
CA ALA A 140 2.70 10.68 -7.45
C ALA A 140 4.24 10.77 -7.45
N GLN A 141 4.88 10.96 -6.28
CA GLN A 141 6.33 11.05 -6.16
C GLN A 141 7.01 9.69 -6.30
N SER A 142 6.37 8.62 -5.88
CA SER A 142 6.97 7.27 -5.87
C SER A 142 7.26 6.76 -7.28
N ASP A 143 8.17 5.76 -7.41
CA ASP A 143 8.39 5.09 -8.71
C ASP A 143 7.11 4.36 -9.18
N ILE A 144 6.31 3.85 -8.23
CA ILE A 144 4.99 3.27 -8.48
C ILE A 144 4.08 3.63 -7.31
N GLY A 145 3.00 4.37 -7.59
CA GLY A 145 1.90 4.60 -6.66
C GLY A 145 0.84 3.51 -6.80
N ILE A 146 0.40 2.95 -5.69
CA ILE A 146 -0.70 1.97 -5.62
C ILE A 146 -1.79 2.53 -4.72
N ALA A 147 -2.96 2.85 -5.29
CA ALA A 147 -4.14 3.21 -4.52
C ALA A 147 -4.92 1.95 -4.10
N ILE A 148 -5.36 1.89 -2.84
CA ILE A 148 -6.10 0.76 -2.27
C ILE A 148 -7.56 1.14 -2.00
N GLY A 149 -8.48 0.25 -2.38
CA GLY A 149 -9.89 0.33 -2.06
C GLY A 149 -10.64 1.39 -2.87
N ASN A 150 -11.72 1.91 -2.28
CA ASN A 150 -12.47 3.04 -2.83
C ASN A 150 -11.74 4.35 -2.54
N GLY A 151 -10.45 4.41 -2.86
CA GLY A 151 -9.64 5.61 -2.71
C GLY A 151 -10.35 6.81 -3.33
N THR A 152 -10.08 8.00 -2.80
CA THR A 152 -10.63 9.23 -3.37
C THR A 152 -10.19 9.34 -4.83
N ASP A 153 -10.99 9.98 -5.66
CA ASP A 153 -10.68 10.19 -7.08
C ASP A 153 -9.26 10.75 -7.26
N VAL A 154 -8.84 11.65 -6.37
CA VAL A 154 -7.49 12.25 -6.37
C VAL A 154 -6.38 11.21 -6.13
N ALA A 155 -6.58 10.25 -5.22
CA ALA A 155 -5.62 9.18 -4.98
C ALA A 155 -5.56 8.21 -6.17
N ILE A 156 -6.71 7.93 -6.79
CA ILE A 156 -6.82 7.09 -7.98
C ILE A 156 -6.08 7.71 -9.16
N GLU A 157 -6.28 9.02 -9.42
CA GLU A 157 -5.59 9.76 -10.47
C GLU A 157 -4.07 9.86 -10.27
N SER A 158 -3.63 9.87 -8.99
CA SER A 158 -2.21 9.97 -8.63
C SER A 158 -1.48 8.62 -8.63
N ALA A 159 -2.20 7.50 -8.76
CA ALA A 159 -1.65 6.15 -8.68
C ALA A 159 -1.50 5.51 -10.05
N GLY A 160 -0.37 4.83 -10.28
CA GLY A 160 -0.17 4.00 -11.47
C GLY A 160 -0.92 2.67 -11.44
N VAL A 161 -1.36 2.22 -10.25
CA VAL A 161 -2.11 0.97 -10.04
C VAL A 161 -3.23 1.23 -9.03
N VAL A 162 -4.43 0.73 -9.33
CA VAL A 162 -5.59 0.82 -8.42
C VAL A 162 -6.06 -0.59 -8.03
N LEU A 163 -6.12 -0.85 -6.74
CA LEU A 163 -6.60 -2.12 -6.17
C LEU A 163 -8.00 -1.93 -5.61
N LEU A 164 -9.02 -2.40 -6.32
CA LEU A 164 -10.43 -2.22 -5.96
C LEU A 164 -10.83 -2.89 -4.64
N ASN A 165 -10.15 -3.98 -4.29
CA ASN A 165 -10.46 -4.73 -3.07
C ASN A 165 -9.54 -4.29 -1.93
N GLY A 166 -9.68 -3.24 -1.26
CA GLY A 166 -8.94 -2.72 -0.10
C GLY A 166 -8.01 -3.66 0.72
N ASP A 167 -7.38 -4.65 0.07
CA ASP A 167 -6.57 -5.71 0.69
C ASP A 167 -5.12 -5.62 0.23
N LEU A 168 -4.19 -5.60 1.20
CA LEU A 168 -2.75 -5.63 0.97
C LEU A 168 -2.29 -6.86 0.15
N LYS A 169 -3.04 -7.97 0.16
CA LYS A 169 -2.79 -9.11 -0.73
C LYS A 169 -2.75 -8.72 -2.19
N GLY A 170 -3.54 -7.71 -2.59
CA GLY A 170 -3.52 -7.16 -3.94
C GLY A 170 -2.17 -6.58 -4.33
N VAL A 171 -1.47 -5.90 -3.41
CA VAL A 171 -0.11 -5.37 -3.60
C VAL A 171 0.87 -6.51 -3.88
N LEU A 172 0.86 -7.55 -3.04
CA LEU A 172 1.71 -8.73 -3.22
C LEU A 172 1.46 -9.42 -4.57
N LYS A 173 0.18 -9.58 -4.95
CA LYS A 173 -0.19 -10.16 -6.25
C LYS A 173 0.29 -9.31 -7.42
N ALA A 174 0.12 -7.99 -7.36
CA ALA A 174 0.59 -7.06 -8.39
C ALA A 174 2.10 -7.16 -8.60
N LEU A 175 2.89 -7.19 -7.51
CA LEU A 175 4.34 -7.33 -7.57
C LEU A 175 4.78 -8.69 -8.11
N LYS A 176 4.14 -9.79 -7.68
CA LYS A 176 4.41 -11.14 -8.21
C LYS A 176 4.08 -11.23 -9.70
N LEU A 177 2.92 -10.70 -10.11
CA LEU A 177 2.49 -10.68 -11.50
C LEU A 177 3.46 -9.89 -12.38
N SER A 178 3.88 -8.70 -11.93
CA SER A 178 4.85 -7.87 -12.63
C SER A 178 6.18 -8.62 -12.86
N LYS A 179 6.75 -9.22 -11.79
CA LYS A 179 7.99 -10.04 -11.91
C LYS A 179 7.83 -11.18 -12.91
N TRP A 180 6.68 -11.83 -12.90
CA TRP A 180 6.43 -12.93 -13.84
C TRP A 180 6.23 -12.45 -15.27
N THR A 181 5.48 -11.36 -15.46
CA THR A 181 5.33 -10.74 -16.79
C THR A 181 6.67 -10.39 -17.41
N ILE A 182 7.57 -9.74 -16.67
CA ILE A 182 8.92 -9.43 -17.15
C ILE A 182 9.70 -10.70 -17.52
N ARG A 183 9.56 -11.77 -16.74
CA ARG A 183 10.21 -13.06 -17.06
C ARG A 183 9.69 -13.64 -18.39
N VAL A 184 8.37 -13.62 -18.59
CA VAL A 184 7.75 -14.10 -19.84
C VAL A 184 8.18 -13.23 -21.02
N ILE A 185 8.23 -11.89 -20.86
CA ILE A 185 8.75 -10.99 -21.91
C ILE A 185 10.18 -11.36 -22.28
N LYS A 186 11.07 -11.53 -21.30
CA LYS A 186 12.48 -11.95 -21.57
C LYS A 186 12.56 -13.30 -22.30
N GLN A 187 11.73 -14.26 -21.92
CA GLN A 187 11.66 -15.55 -22.62
C GLN A 187 11.15 -15.40 -24.05
N ASN A 188 10.13 -14.58 -24.26
CA ASN A 188 9.60 -14.32 -25.61
C ASN A 188 10.64 -13.65 -26.50
N LEU A 189 11.36 -12.66 -25.97
CA LEU A 189 12.47 -12.03 -26.70
C LEU A 189 13.57 -13.04 -27.04
N PHE A 190 13.96 -13.89 -26.09
CA PHE A 190 14.94 -14.93 -26.34
C PHE A 190 14.50 -15.82 -27.49
N TRP A 191 13.29 -16.36 -27.49
CA TRP A 191 12.79 -17.19 -28.58
C TRP A 191 12.72 -16.43 -29.90
N ALA A 192 12.26 -15.18 -29.91
CA ALA A 192 12.21 -14.39 -31.12
C ALA A 192 13.60 -14.12 -31.71
N PHE A 193 14.60 -13.87 -30.87
CA PHE A 193 15.98 -13.64 -31.36
C PHE A 193 16.69 -14.90 -31.78
N ILE A 194 16.54 -16.03 -31.10
CA ILE A 194 17.30 -17.24 -31.38
C ILE A 194 17.01 -17.77 -32.79
N TYR A 195 15.76 -17.71 -33.25
CA TYR A 195 15.39 -18.09 -34.60
C TYR A 195 16.08 -17.22 -35.64
N ASN A 196 16.23 -15.92 -35.40
CA ASN A 196 16.93 -15.02 -36.32
C ASN A 196 18.44 -15.19 -36.27
N VAL A 197 19.02 -15.36 -35.07
CA VAL A 197 20.49 -15.59 -34.90
C VAL A 197 20.97 -16.86 -35.60
N ILE A 198 20.14 -17.88 -35.64
CA ILE A 198 20.45 -19.11 -36.34
C ILE A 198 20.12 -19.01 -37.84
N GLY A 199 18.95 -18.45 -38.17
CA GLY A 199 18.42 -18.40 -39.53
C GLY A 199 19.21 -17.48 -40.46
N ILE A 200 19.67 -16.31 -39.99
CA ILE A 200 20.37 -15.33 -40.84
C ILE A 200 21.71 -15.89 -41.37
N PRO A 201 22.61 -16.48 -40.53
CA PRO A 201 23.85 -17.10 -41.04
C PRO A 201 23.60 -18.27 -42.01
N LEU A 202 22.58 -19.09 -41.74
CA LEU A 202 22.22 -20.21 -42.62
C LEU A 202 21.71 -19.72 -43.97
N ALA A 203 20.92 -18.63 -43.96
CA ALA A 203 20.47 -17.98 -45.19
C ALA A 203 21.64 -17.37 -45.98
N ALA A 204 22.57 -16.69 -45.31
CA ALA A 204 23.76 -16.10 -45.91
C ALA A 204 24.70 -17.16 -46.53
N ALA A 205 24.75 -18.33 -45.92
CA ALA A 205 25.51 -19.50 -46.44
C ALA A 205 24.80 -20.21 -47.60
N GLY A 206 23.61 -19.76 -48.03
CA GLY A 206 22.84 -20.42 -49.09
C GLY A 206 22.22 -21.77 -48.68
N MET A 207 22.24 -22.10 -47.37
CA MET A 207 21.75 -23.36 -46.83
C MET A 207 20.26 -23.32 -46.43
N LEU A 208 19.60 -22.17 -46.53
CA LEU A 208 18.24 -22.01 -46.10
C LEU A 208 17.24 -22.11 -47.24
N ASN A 209 16.44 -23.16 -47.24
CA ASN A 209 15.29 -23.25 -48.15
C ASN A 209 14.17 -22.33 -47.66
N PRO A 210 13.49 -21.53 -48.53
CA PRO A 210 12.40 -20.63 -48.16
C PRO A 210 11.27 -21.29 -47.34
N MET A 211 10.99 -22.56 -47.60
CA MET A 211 9.99 -23.32 -46.87
C MET A 211 10.36 -23.54 -45.39
N PHE A 212 11.63 -23.85 -45.10
CA PHE A 212 12.14 -23.98 -43.73
C PHE A 212 12.20 -22.64 -43.01
N ALA A 213 12.49 -21.51 -43.70
CA ALA A 213 12.45 -20.18 -43.15
C ALA A 213 11.04 -19.82 -42.73
N ALA A 214 10.04 -20.04 -43.55
CA ALA A 214 8.62 -19.79 -43.25
C ALA A 214 8.15 -20.64 -42.07
N LEU A 215 8.54 -21.89 -41.99
CA LEU A 215 8.20 -22.78 -40.88
C LEU A 215 8.84 -22.33 -39.56
N ALA A 216 10.09 -21.90 -39.57
CA ALA A 216 10.79 -21.37 -38.40
C ALA A 216 10.10 -20.08 -37.86
N MET A 217 9.71 -19.17 -38.77
CA MET A 217 8.95 -17.95 -38.37
C MET A 217 7.61 -18.29 -37.76
N SER A 218 6.88 -19.26 -38.34
CA SER A 218 5.59 -19.71 -37.78
C SER A 218 5.76 -20.36 -36.41
N LEU A 219 6.77 -21.18 -36.20
CA LEU A 219 7.10 -21.80 -34.91
C LEU A 219 7.48 -20.72 -33.85
N SER A 220 8.23 -19.70 -34.26
CA SER A 220 8.58 -18.58 -33.39
C SER A 220 7.30 -17.88 -32.84
N SER A 221 6.39 -17.56 -33.74
CA SER A 221 5.13 -16.89 -33.36
C SER A 221 4.29 -17.78 -32.43
N VAL A 222 4.14 -19.07 -32.73
CA VAL A 222 3.41 -20.03 -31.89
C VAL A 222 4.07 -20.16 -30.51
N SER A 223 5.39 -20.21 -30.45
CA SER A 223 6.16 -20.30 -29.19
C SER A 223 5.91 -19.08 -28.29
N VAL A 224 5.97 -17.87 -28.85
CA VAL A 224 5.72 -16.61 -28.13
C VAL A 224 4.27 -16.55 -27.61
N ILE A 225 3.29 -16.88 -28.45
CA ILE A 225 1.86 -16.89 -28.07
C ILE A 225 1.62 -17.92 -26.96
N SER A 226 2.11 -19.14 -27.14
CA SER A 226 1.95 -20.23 -26.17
C SER A 226 2.58 -19.87 -24.81
N ASN A 227 3.76 -19.26 -24.80
CA ASN A 227 4.43 -18.82 -23.58
C ASN A 227 3.66 -17.68 -22.91
N SER A 228 3.14 -16.73 -23.68
CA SER A 228 2.31 -15.62 -23.16
C SER A 228 1.00 -16.10 -22.55
N LEU A 229 0.35 -17.12 -23.14
CA LEU A 229 -0.89 -17.71 -22.60
C LEU A 229 -0.67 -18.40 -21.24
N ARG A 230 0.53 -18.83 -20.89
CA ARG A 230 0.86 -19.38 -19.57
C ARG A 230 0.64 -18.34 -18.45
N LEU A 231 0.80 -17.03 -18.75
CA LEU A 231 0.52 -15.97 -17.80
C LEU A 231 -0.95 -16.00 -17.33
N LYS A 232 -1.90 -16.22 -18.24
CA LYS A 232 -3.33 -16.29 -17.94
C LYS A 232 -3.70 -17.49 -17.06
N ARG A 233 -2.93 -18.58 -17.11
CA ARG A 233 -3.20 -19.82 -16.34
C ARG A 233 -2.53 -19.83 -14.97
N SER A 234 -1.76 -18.80 -14.64
CA SER A 234 -1.07 -18.75 -13.37
C SER A 234 -2.05 -18.50 -12.22
N LYS A 235 -2.03 -19.38 -11.26
CA LYS A 235 -2.63 -19.16 -9.93
C LYS A 235 -1.65 -18.30 -9.12
N LEU A 236 -1.90 -16.99 -9.06
CA LEU A 236 -1.20 -16.02 -8.21
C LEU A 236 -1.90 -15.85 -6.88
#